data_74382762151ce4eed3a22d84c2e9ca4c
#
_entry.id   74382762151ce4eed3a22d84c2e9ca4c
#
_cell.length_a   1.000
_cell.length_b   1.000
_cell.length_c   1.000
_cell.angle_alpha   90.00
_cell.angle_beta   90.00
_cell.angle_gamma   90.00
#
_symmetry.space_group_name_H-M   'P 1'
#
loop_
_entity.id
_entity.type
_entity.pdbx_description
1 polymer ?
#
loop_
_entity_poly.entity_id
_entity_poly.type
_entity_poly.pdbx_seq_one_letter_code
_entity_poly.pdbx_strand_id
1 'polypeptide(L)'
;MIQNIDHDRLFKELISTFFIEFIELFFPQVLKYLDTNSVTLLDKELFTDVTTGDKHEADLVAKVKFLGKPFYFLVHIEAESGAKSKFNKRLFNYFAKLHQKFDLPVYPIVIFSYHTPKKVAVNNYEINFPDLEVLKFNYQVVQLNRLNWRDFLNSQNPVASALMSKMNIEPADRPKVKAECLRLLVTLKLNPAKMQLISGFIDTYLRLNKIEEQTFAAEVSSFIPKEKEKVMQIVTSWMEQGIEQGIERGIERGIEQGIERGIERGIEQ
;
A
#
# COMPACT_ATOMS: atom_id res chain seq x y z
N MET A 1 13.61 19.35 0.33
CA MET A 1 12.57 18.88 -0.62
C MET A 1 11.84 17.72 0.02
N ILE A 2 10.50 17.79 0.10
CA ILE A 2 9.67 16.66 0.57
C ILE A 2 9.79 15.59 -0.51
N GLN A 3 10.35 14.44 -0.20
CA GLN A 3 10.33 13.30 -1.11
C GLN A 3 8.87 12.99 -1.44
N ASN A 4 8.53 13.05 -2.73
CA ASN A 4 7.21 12.65 -3.18
C ASN A 4 7.11 11.13 -2.95
N ILE A 5 6.28 10.72 -2.01
CA ILE A 5 6.07 9.30 -1.69
C ILE A 5 5.34 8.68 -2.89
N ASP A 6 5.93 7.68 -3.49
CA ASP A 6 5.27 6.86 -4.51
C ASP A 6 4.31 5.87 -3.81
N HIS A 7 3.11 6.38 -3.51
CA HIS A 7 2.07 5.63 -2.81
C HIS A 7 1.65 4.38 -3.57
N ASP A 8 1.49 4.50 -4.89
CA ASP A 8 0.99 3.43 -5.73
C ASP A 8 2.00 2.27 -5.76
N ARG A 9 3.29 2.57 -5.88
CA ARG A 9 4.36 1.58 -5.81
C ARG A 9 4.41 0.86 -4.47
N LEU A 10 4.33 1.59 -3.36
CA LEU A 10 4.42 1.00 -2.01
C LEU A 10 3.24 0.04 -1.73
N PHE A 11 2.01 0.45 -2.08
CA PHE A 11 0.85 -0.41 -1.93
C PHE A 11 0.93 -1.64 -2.84
N LYS A 12 1.33 -1.45 -4.10
CA LYS A 12 1.51 -2.54 -5.06
C LYS A 12 2.52 -3.56 -4.55
N GLU A 13 3.68 -3.13 -4.07
CA GLU A 13 4.73 -4.01 -3.54
C GLU A 13 4.25 -4.75 -2.30
N LEU A 14 3.58 -4.08 -1.37
CA LEU A 14 3.01 -4.70 -0.17
C LEU A 14 1.98 -5.77 -0.55
N ILE A 15 0.99 -5.42 -1.37
CA ILE A 15 -0.12 -6.33 -1.71
C ILE A 15 0.35 -7.47 -2.61
N SER A 16 1.27 -7.23 -3.54
CA SER A 16 1.83 -8.31 -4.38
C SER A 16 2.62 -9.33 -3.56
N THR A 17 3.38 -8.86 -2.56
CA THR A 17 4.19 -9.73 -1.68
C THR A 17 3.33 -10.54 -0.72
N PHE A 18 2.19 -9.99 -0.30
CA PHE A 18 1.29 -10.56 0.72
C PHE A 18 -0.15 -10.68 0.20
N PHE A 19 -0.30 -11.13 -1.05
CA PHE A 19 -1.61 -11.18 -1.70
C PHE A 19 -2.62 -12.05 -0.94
N ILE A 20 -2.21 -13.26 -0.53
CA ILE A 20 -3.08 -14.18 0.19
C ILE A 20 -3.45 -13.61 1.56
N GLU A 21 -2.49 -13.06 2.28
CA GLU A 21 -2.69 -12.45 3.59
C GLU A 21 -3.60 -11.22 3.50
N PHE A 22 -3.55 -10.47 2.39
CA PHE A 22 -4.48 -9.37 2.13
C PHE A 22 -5.91 -9.88 1.91
N ILE A 23 -6.09 -10.93 1.10
CA ILE A 23 -7.40 -11.55 0.88
C ILE A 23 -7.93 -12.15 2.18
N GLU A 24 -7.09 -12.82 2.97
CA GLU A 24 -7.46 -13.39 4.26
C GLU A 24 -7.96 -12.31 5.23
N LEU A 25 -7.28 -11.17 5.28
CA LEU A 25 -7.58 -10.09 6.22
C LEU A 25 -8.91 -9.40 5.93
N PHE A 26 -9.19 -9.10 4.66
CA PHE A 26 -10.33 -8.27 4.28
C PHE A 26 -11.46 -9.03 3.58
N PHE A 27 -11.17 -10.15 2.96
CA PHE A 27 -12.09 -10.93 2.13
C PHE A 27 -12.01 -12.44 2.41
N PRO A 28 -12.11 -12.88 3.68
CA PRO A 28 -11.92 -14.30 4.04
C PRO A 28 -12.95 -15.21 3.34
N GLN A 29 -14.09 -14.67 2.91
CA GLN A 29 -15.07 -15.40 2.12
C GLN A 29 -14.53 -15.81 0.73
N VAL A 30 -13.58 -15.07 0.16
CA VAL A 30 -12.96 -15.37 -1.14
C VAL A 30 -12.08 -16.60 -1.04
N LEU A 31 -11.40 -16.82 0.09
CA LEU A 31 -10.58 -18.01 0.32
C LEU A 31 -11.37 -19.32 0.26
N LYS A 32 -12.69 -19.28 0.51
CA LYS A 32 -13.53 -20.48 0.44
C LYS A 32 -13.61 -21.08 -0.97
N TYR A 33 -13.32 -20.29 -1.99
CA TYR A 33 -13.37 -20.71 -3.39
C TYR A 33 -12.10 -20.36 -4.20
N LEU A 34 -11.09 -19.75 -3.58
CA LEU A 34 -9.81 -19.42 -4.17
C LEU A 34 -8.79 -20.53 -3.87
N ASP A 35 -8.14 -21.08 -4.91
CA ASP A 35 -6.99 -21.98 -4.74
C ASP A 35 -5.72 -21.16 -4.51
N THR A 36 -5.28 -21.09 -3.26
CA THR A 36 -4.13 -20.30 -2.82
C THR A 36 -2.81 -20.69 -3.50
N ASN A 37 -2.69 -21.94 -3.98
CA ASN A 37 -1.49 -22.43 -4.66
C ASN A 37 -1.46 -22.05 -6.15
N SER A 38 -2.55 -21.51 -6.68
CA SER A 38 -2.69 -21.17 -8.10
C SER A 38 -2.46 -19.70 -8.41
N VAL A 39 -2.14 -18.89 -7.42
CA VAL A 39 -2.01 -17.43 -7.59
C VAL A 39 -0.85 -17.11 -8.50
N THR A 40 -1.15 -16.41 -9.60
CA THR A 40 -0.16 -15.87 -10.52
C THR A 40 -0.42 -14.39 -10.69
N LEU A 41 0.52 -13.56 -10.27
CA LEU A 41 0.46 -12.12 -10.53
C LEU A 41 0.76 -11.90 -12.02
N LEU A 42 -0.11 -11.15 -12.66
CA LEU A 42 0.10 -10.76 -14.06
C LEU A 42 0.99 -9.52 -14.10
N ASP A 43 1.86 -9.49 -15.12
CA ASP A 43 2.67 -8.32 -15.40
C ASP A 43 1.78 -7.10 -15.68
N LYS A 44 2.40 -5.92 -15.59
CA LYS A 44 1.73 -4.64 -15.81
C LYS A 44 0.83 -4.67 -17.04
N GLU A 45 -0.48 -4.65 -16.79
CA GLU A 45 -1.46 -4.57 -17.86
C GLU A 45 -1.59 -3.11 -18.29
N LEU A 46 -0.84 -2.77 -19.35
CA LEU A 46 -0.91 -1.46 -19.99
C LEU A 46 -2.13 -1.40 -20.90
N PHE A 47 -3.07 -0.56 -20.56
CA PHE A 47 -4.19 -0.23 -21.43
C PHE A 47 -3.94 1.14 -22.07
N THR A 48 -3.71 1.15 -23.38
CA THR A 48 -3.65 2.40 -24.13
C THR A 48 -5.09 2.85 -24.44
N ASP A 49 -5.47 4.03 -24.01
CA ASP A 49 -6.69 4.66 -24.49
C ASP A 49 -6.46 5.12 -25.93
N VAL A 50 -7.15 4.46 -26.87
CA VAL A 50 -7.02 4.73 -28.31
C VAL A 50 -7.47 6.15 -28.67
N THR A 51 -8.32 6.76 -27.82
CA THR A 51 -8.91 8.08 -28.08
C THR A 51 -8.03 9.22 -27.59
N THR A 52 -7.37 9.05 -26.43
CA THR A 52 -6.55 10.10 -25.81
C THR A 52 -5.05 9.80 -25.89
N GLY A 53 -4.66 8.57 -26.25
CA GLY A 53 -3.27 8.12 -26.23
C GLY A 53 -2.70 7.91 -24.82
N ASP A 54 -3.51 8.15 -23.78
CA ASP A 54 -3.08 7.98 -22.40
C ASP A 54 -2.87 6.49 -22.07
N LYS A 55 -1.72 6.20 -21.52
CA LYS A 55 -1.41 4.87 -21.00
C LYS A 55 -1.94 4.76 -19.59
N HIS A 56 -2.88 3.84 -19.39
CA HIS A 56 -3.42 3.51 -18.07
C HIS A 56 -2.91 2.12 -17.66
N GLU A 57 -2.41 2.04 -16.45
CA GLU A 57 -1.90 0.81 -15.87
C GLU A 57 -2.83 0.38 -14.72
N ALA A 58 -3.25 -0.88 -14.71
CA ALA A 58 -3.91 -1.48 -13.55
C ALA A 58 -2.87 -1.72 -12.44
N ASP A 59 -3.21 -1.40 -11.19
CA ASP A 59 -2.24 -1.47 -10.09
C ASP A 59 -1.78 -2.90 -9.84
N LEU A 60 -2.71 -3.84 -9.67
CA LEU A 60 -2.40 -5.25 -9.45
C LEU A 60 -3.48 -6.16 -10.03
N VAL A 61 -3.08 -7.14 -10.82
CA VAL A 61 -3.97 -8.18 -11.33
C VAL A 61 -3.39 -9.55 -10.99
N ALA A 62 -4.18 -10.38 -10.31
CA ALA A 62 -3.84 -11.76 -10.01
C ALA A 62 -4.79 -12.70 -10.75
N LYS A 63 -4.24 -13.72 -11.44
CA LYS A 63 -4.98 -14.82 -12.02
C LYS A 63 -4.97 -15.98 -11.03
N VAL A 64 -6.15 -16.48 -10.68
CA VAL A 64 -6.32 -17.53 -9.68
C VAL A 64 -7.34 -18.57 -10.14
N LYS A 65 -7.21 -19.82 -9.67
CA LYS A 65 -8.19 -20.87 -9.92
C LYS A 65 -9.31 -20.83 -8.87
N PHE A 66 -10.51 -21.22 -9.30
CA PHE A 66 -11.52 -21.65 -8.35
C PHE A 66 -11.10 -22.98 -7.70
N LEU A 67 -11.20 -23.05 -6.38
CA LEU A 67 -10.84 -24.24 -5.61
C LEU A 67 -11.64 -25.46 -6.09
N GLY A 68 -10.94 -26.53 -6.45
CA GLY A 68 -11.56 -27.77 -6.93
C GLY A 68 -12.20 -27.71 -8.33
N LYS A 69 -11.94 -26.63 -9.11
CA LYS A 69 -12.51 -26.47 -10.46
C LYS A 69 -11.41 -26.13 -11.49
N PRO A 70 -11.55 -26.51 -12.76
CA PRO A 70 -10.58 -26.18 -13.80
C PRO A 70 -10.70 -24.75 -14.34
N PHE A 71 -11.50 -23.89 -13.71
CA PHE A 71 -11.76 -22.53 -14.15
C PHE A 71 -10.90 -21.52 -13.38
N TYR A 72 -10.57 -20.40 -14.04
CA TYR A 72 -9.83 -19.27 -13.48
C TYR A 72 -10.74 -18.04 -13.33
N PHE A 73 -10.32 -17.12 -12.48
CA PHE A 73 -10.82 -15.75 -12.40
C PHE A 73 -9.69 -14.78 -12.14
N LEU A 74 -9.94 -13.49 -12.34
CA LEU A 74 -8.99 -12.44 -12.05
C LEU A 74 -9.40 -11.71 -10.76
N VAL A 75 -8.43 -11.38 -9.93
CA VAL A 75 -8.59 -10.42 -8.82
C VAL A 75 -7.86 -9.16 -9.23
N HIS A 76 -8.61 -8.06 -9.37
CA HIS A 76 -8.07 -6.76 -9.74
C HIS A 76 -8.11 -5.84 -8.52
N ILE A 77 -6.97 -5.32 -8.10
CA ILE A 77 -6.83 -4.45 -6.92
C ILE A 77 -6.28 -3.10 -7.39
N GLU A 78 -7.02 -2.03 -7.06
CA GLU A 78 -6.62 -0.64 -7.27
C GLU A 78 -6.35 0.03 -5.92
N ALA A 79 -5.19 0.70 -5.77
CA ALA A 79 -4.84 1.50 -4.61
C ALA A 79 -4.99 2.98 -4.93
N GLU A 80 -5.97 3.65 -4.33
CA GLU A 80 -6.26 5.06 -4.61
C GLU A 80 -5.89 5.94 -3.40
N SER A 81 -4.88 6.79 -3.58
CA SER A 81 -4.36 7.69 -2.55
C SER A 81 -5.03 9.06 -2.52
N GLY A 82 -5.89 9.38 -3.49
CA GLY A 82 -6.63 10.63 -3.59
C GLY A 82 -8.11 10.42 -3.93
N ALA A 83 -8.95 11.34 -3.50
CA ALA A 83 -10.37 11.34 -3.86
C ALA A 83 -10.54 11.91 -5.27
N LYS A 84 -10.31 11.10 -6.31
CA LYS A 84 -10.44 11.52 -7.70
C LYS A 84 -11.88 11.45 -8.18
N SER A 85 -12.33 12.49 -8.88
CA SER A 85 -13.62 12.46 -9.57
C SER A 85 -13.63 11.39 -10.66
N LYS A 86 -14.78 10.73 -10.87
CA LYS A 86 -14.98 9.69 -11.89
C LYS A 86 -14.13 8.42 -11.68
N PHE A 87 -13.61 8.18 -10.46
CA PHE A 87 -12.86 6.97 -10.15
C PHE A 87 -13.64 5.69 -10.48
N ASN A 88 -14.89 5.61 -10.07
CA ASN A 88 -15.78 4.45 -10.29
C ASN A 88 -15.95 4.13 -11.79
N LYS A 89 -16.09 5.15 -12.65
CA LYS A 89 -16.14 4.96 -14.12
C LYS A 89 -14.79 4.43 -14.65
N ARG A 90 -13.66 4.95 -14.14
CA ARG A 90 -12.31 4.46 -14.51
C ARG A 90 -12.13 2.99 -14.14
N LEU A 91 -12.53 2.61 -12.92
CA LEU A 91 -12.46 1.23 -12.45
C LEU A 91 -13.32 0.29 -13.32
N PHE A 92 -14.52 0.72 -13.70
CA PHE A 92 -15.36 -0.04 -14.64
C PHE A 92 -14.66 -0.23 -15.99
N ASN A 93 -14.01 0.80 -16.52
CA ASN A 93 -13.27 0.70 -17.78
C ASN A 93 -12.12 -0.32 -17.68
N TYR A 94 -11.40 -0.38 -16.55
CA TYR A 94 -10.38 -1.40 -16.32
C TYR A 94 -10.97 -2.80 -16.24
N PHE A 95 -12.05 -2.96 -15.46
CA PHE A 95 -12.78 -4.21 -15.38
C PHE A 95 -13.19 -4.71 -16.78
N ALA A 96 -13.82 -3.87 -17.59
CA ALA A 96 -14.30 -4.22 -18.93
C ALA A 96 -13.14 -4.65 -19.85
N LYS A 97 -12.01 -3.92 -19.83
CA LYS A 97 -10.80 -4.24 -20.60
C LYS A 97 -10.16 -5.56 -20.16
N LEU A 98 -10.07 -5.80 -18.84
CA LEU A 98 -9.55 -7.06 -18.31
C LEU A 98 -10.44 -8.23 -18.69
N HIS A 99 -11.75 -8.09 -18.51
CA HIS A 99 -12.72 -9.12 -18.88
C HIS A 99 -12.65 -9.43 -20.38
N GLN A 100 -12.64 -8.42 -21.24
CA GLN A 100 -12.51 -8.59 -22.69
C GLN A 100 -11.20 -9.26 -23.12
N LYS A 101 -10.07 -8.86 -22.49
CA LYS A 101 -8.76 -9.37 -22.85
C LYS A 101 -8.56 -10.84 -22.48
N PHE A 102 -9.02 -11.24 -21.30
CA PHE A 102 -8.75 -12.57 -20.75
C PHE A 102 -9.92 -13.53 -20.86
N ASP A 103 -11.10 -13.04 -21.20
CA ASP A 103 -12.37 -13.81 -21.20
C ASP A 103 -12.58 -14.57 -19.87
N LEU A 104 -12.26 -13.92 -18.75
CA LEU A 104 -12.38 -14.47 -17.40
C LEU A 104 -13.24 -13.56 -16.51
N PRO A 105 -13.95 -14.13 -15.51
CA PRO A 105 -14.58 -13.33 -14.46
C PRO A 105 -13.54 -12.48 -13.73
N VAL A 106 -13.86 -11.24 -13.39
CA VAL A 106 -12.99 -10.30 -12.67
C VAL A 106 -13.63 -9.95 -11.34
N TYR A 107 -12.87 -10.10 -10.25
CA TYR A 107 -13.25 -9.70 -8.89
C TYR A 107 -12.57 -8.37 -8.55
N PRO A 108 -13.28 -7.23 -8.61
CA PRO A 108 -12.66 -5.92 -8.43
C PRO A 108 -12.62 -5.50 -6.96
N ILE A 109 -11.46 -5.05 -6.51
CA ILE A 109 -11.20 -4.55 -5.16
C ILE A 109 -10.57 -3.17 -5.26
N VAL A 110 -10.96 -2.26 -4.37
CA VAL A 110 -10.35 -0.93 -4.22
C VAL A 110 -9.88 -0.73 -2.80
N ILE A 111 -8.67 -0.23 -2.64
CA ILE A 111 -8.11 0.22 -1.37
C ILE A 111 -8.03 1.74 -1.39
N PHE A 112 -8.88 2.41 -0.61
CA PHE A 112 -8.76 3.85 -0.41
C PHE A 112 -7.82 4.14 0.76
N SER A 113 -6.68 4.76 0.44
CA SER A 113 -5.62 5.08 1.40
C SER A 113 -5.50 6.58 1.71
N TYR A 114 -6.40 7.43 1.18
CA TYR A 114 -6.43 8.85 1.46
C TYR A 114 -6.84 9.14 2.92
N HIS A 115 -6.37 10.27 3.45
CA HIS A 115 -6.69 10.67 4.82
C HIS A 115 -8.09 11.31 4.93
N THR A 116 -8.48 12.06 3.92
CA THR A 116 -9.80 12.71 3.80
C THR A 116 -10.33 12.55 2.38
N PRO A 117 -11.66 12.48 2.19
CA PRO A 117 -12.74 12.57 3.17
C PRO A 117 -12.97 11.26 3.95
N LYS A 118 -13.55 11.35 5.17
CA LYS A 118 -13.97 10.18 5.97
C LYS A 118 -15.40 9.69 5.62
N LYS A 119 -16.06 10.28 4.61
CA LYS A 119 -17.35 9.81 4.09
C LYS A 119 -17.18 8.40 3.52
N VAL A 120 -18.21 7.56 3.65
CA VAL A 120 -18.24 6.22 3.02
C VAL A 120 -18.01 6.37 1.52
N ALA A 121 -17.02 5.65 1.03
CA ALA A 121 -16.71 5.62 -0.40
C ALA A 121 -17.84 4.92 -1.16
N VAL A 122 -18.11 5.41 -2.37
CA VAL A 122 -19.01 4.73 -3.30
C VAL A 122 -18.36 3.42 -3.75
N ASN A 123 -19.13 2.36 -3.82
CA ASN A 123 -18.69 1.02 -4.20
C ASN A 123 -19.37 0.48 -5.47
N ASN A 124 -19.91 1.39 -6.28
CA ASN A 124 -20.59 1.02 -7.54
C ASN A 124 -20.38 2.09 -8.61
N TYR A 125 -20.67 1.69 -9.85
CA TYR A 125 -20.87 2.56 -11.01
C TYR A 125 -22.13 2.12 -11.74
N GLU A 126 -23.02 3.06 -12.04
CA GLU A 126 -24.32 2.77 -12.63
C GLU A 126 -24.57 3.66 -13.86
N ILE A 127 -25.30 3.10 -14.82
CA ILE A 127 -25.87 3.82 -15.97
C ILE A 127 -27.36 3.47 -16.01
N ASN A 128 -28.19 4.46 -15.69
CA ASN A 128 -29.63 4.30 -15.56
C ASN A 128 -30.37 5.28 -16.46
N PHE A 129 -31.43 4.80 -17.06
CA PHE A 129 -32.50 5.60 -17.69
C PHE A 129 -33.74 5.54 -16.79
N PRO A 130 -34.73 6.42 -16.99
CA PRO A 130 -35.94 6.38 -16.18
C PRO A 130 -36.72 5.04 -16.21
N ASP A 131 -36.56 4.31 -17.29
CA ASP A 131 -37.24 3.04 -17.57
C ASP A 131 -36.33 1.83 -17.67
N LEU A 132 -35.01 2.02 -17.56
CA LEU A 132 -34.05 0.92 -17.77
C LEU A 132 -32.77 1.11 -16.94
N GLU A 133 -32.44 0.11 -16.11
CA GLU A 133 -31.09 -0.06 -15.54
C GLU A 133 -30.19 -0.72 -16.59
N VAL A 134 -29.31 0.08 -17.23
CA VAL A 134 -28.42 -0.40 -18.30
C VAL A 134 -27.21 -1.10 -17.74
N LEU A 135 -26.65 -0.58 -16.63
CA LEU A 135 -25.45 -1.09 -16.02
C LEU A 135 -25.47 -0.90 -14.50
N LYS A 136 -25.14 -1.97 -13.80
CA LYS A 136 -24.80 -1.93 -12.38
C LYS A 136 -23.52 -2.69 -12.13
N PHE A 137 -22.43 -1.95 -11.95
CA PHE A 137 -21.10 -2.49 -11.65
C PHE A 137 -20.77 -2.27 -10.18
N ASN A 138 -20.60 -3.36 -9.44
CA ASN A 138 -20.26 -3.33 -8.01
C ASN A 138 -18.80 -3.78 -7.81
N TYR A 139 -18.14 -3.22 -6.80
CA TYR A 139 -16.77 -3.59 -6.41
C TYR A 139 -16.60 -3.58 -4.90
N GLN A 140 -15.61 -4.32 -4.42
CA GLN A 140 -15.25 -4.37 -3.01
C GLN A 140 -14.40 -3.16 -2.61
N VAL A 141 -14.57 -2.68 -1.38
CA VAL A 141 -13.86 -1.49 -0.88
C VAL A 141 -13.23 -1.78 0.48
N VAL A 142 -11.94 -1.47 0.59
CA VAL A 142 -11.20 -1.32 1.84
C VAL A 142 -10.90 0.17 2.00
N GLN A 143 -11.61 0.86 2.89
CA GLN A 143 -11.39 2.28 3.14
C GLN A 143 -10.62 2.45 4.45
N LEU A 144 -9.29 2.60 4.36
CA LEU A 144 -8.39 2.55 5.52
C LEU A 144 -8.68 3.63 6.57
N ASN A 145 -8.97 4.87 6.16
CA ASN A 145 -9.27 5.97 7.07
C ASN A 145 -10.59 5.84 7.87
N ARG A 146 -11.31 4.73 7.67
CA ARG A 146 -12.52 4.37 8.43
C ARG A 146 -12.33 3.14 9.31
N LEU A 147 -11.21 2.44 9.19
CA LEU A 147 -10.89 1.28 10.02
C LEU A 147 -10.27 1.75 11.34
N ASN A 148 -10.65 1.12 12.43
CA ASN A 148 -10.05 1.35 13.73
C ASN A 148 -8.84 0.42 13.90
N TRP A 149 -7.66 0.99 14.01
CA TRP A 149 -6.41 0.23 14.16
C TRP A 149 -6.42 -0.71 15.39
N ARG A 150 -7.20 -0.40 16.41
CA ARG A 150 -7.31 -1.21 17.64
C ARG A 150 -7.91 -2.59 17.38
N ASP A 151 -8.73 -2.74 16.32
CA ASP A 151 -9.34 -4.02 15.96
C ASP A 151 -8.31 -5.00 15.40
N PHE A 152 -7.11 -4.53 15.07
CA PHE A 152 -6.03 -5.30 14.45
C PHE A 152 -4.86 -5.62 15.39
N LEU A 153 -4.88 -5.16 16.64
CA LEU A 153 -3.78 -5.30 17.62
C LEU A 153 -3.34 -6.74 17.90
N ASN A 154 -4.24 -7.70 17.73
CA ASN A 154 -3.97 -9.12 17.97
C ASN A 154 -3.90 -9.94 16.67
N SER A 155 -3.82 -9.27 15.53
CA SER A 155 -3.76 -9.93 14.24
C SER A 155 -2.40 -10.59 14.02
N GLN A 156 -2.40 -11.84 13.54
CA GLN A 156 -1.18 -12.55 13.13
C GLN A 156 -0.90 -12.33 11.63
N ASN A 157 -1.51 -11.32 11.02
CA ASN A 157 -1.44 -11.05 9.60
C ASN A 157 -0.45 -9.90 9.31
N PRO A 158 0.55 -10.11 8.43
CA PRO A 158 1.56 -9.10 8.10
C PRO A 158 0.98 -7.84 7.45
N VAL A 159 -0.10 -7.98 6.67
CA VAL A 159 -0.78 -6.84 6.04
C VAL A 159 -1.45 -5.95 7.10
N ALA A 160 -1.99 -6.55 8.18
CA ALA A 160 -2.53 -5.78 9.29
C ALA A 160 -1.45 -4.89 9.95
N SER A 161 -0.27 -5.46 10.21
CA SER A 161 0.88 -4.73 10.77
C SER A 161 1.24 -3.50 9.91
N ALA A 162 1.29 -3.64 8.58
CA ALA A 162 1.59 -2.54 7.67
C ALA A 162 0.44 -1.52 7.61
N LEU A 163 -0.79 -1.97 7.33
CA LEU A 163 -1.90 -1.09 7.00
C LEU A 163 -2.48 -0.35 8.21
N MET A 164 -2.25 -0.80 9.45
CA MET A 164 -2.59 -0.03 10.67
C MET A 164 -2.00 1.38 10.61
N SER A 165 -0.83 1.57 9.99
CA SER A 165 -0.18 2.86 9.81
C SER A 165 -0.97 3.87 8.94
N LYS A 166 -1.98 3.41 8.22
CA LYS A 166 -2.85 4.19 7.32
C LYS A 166 -4.31 4.22 7.75
N MET A 167 -4.66 3.56 8.85
CA MET A 167 -6.02 3.53 9.38
C MET A 167 -6.42 4.85 10.03
N ASN A 168 -7.59 4.90 10.66
CA ASN A 168 -8.05 6.07 11.39
C ASN A 168 -7.25 6.23 12.69
N ILE A 169 -6.26 7.12 12.66
CA ILE A 169 -5.35 7.38 13.78
C ILE A 169 -5.54 8.81 14.23
N GLU A 170 -5.88 9.00 15.50
CA GLU A 170 -5.86 10.32 16.12
C GLU A 170 -4.42 10.81 16.29
N PRO A 171 -4.14 12.12 16.16
CA PRO A 171 -2.77 12.64 16.26
C PRO A 171 -2.01 12.18 17.50
N ALA A 172 -2.67 12.12 18.66
CA ALA A 172 -2.08 11.68 19.93
C ALA A 172 -1.71 10.17 19.94
N ASP A 173 -2.38 9.36 19.13
CA ASP A 173 -2.15 7.91 19.07
C ASP A 173 -1.01 7.51 18.12
N ARG A 174 -0.50 8.41 17.29
CA ARG A 174 0.51 8.10 16.25
C ARG A 174 1.73 7.34 16.79
N PRO A 175 2.38 7.75 17.89
CA PRO A 175 3.51 7.03 18.47
C PRO A 175 3.15 5.61 18.89
N LYS A 176 2.00 5.47 19.56
CA LYS A 176 1.48 4.18 20.01
C LYS A 176 1.17 3.25 18.84
N VAL A 177 0.52 3.76 17.80
CA VAL A 177 0.22 2.95 16.60
C VAL A 177 1.51 2.47 15.93
N LYS A 178 2.53 3.33 15.81
CA LYS A 178 3.84 2.93 15.28
C LYS A 178 4.47 1.81 16.12
N ALA A 179 4.44 1.95 17.43
CA ALA A 179 4.96 0.94 18.35
C ALA A 179 4.23 -0.40 18.19
N GLU A 180 2.90 -0.38 18.14
CA GLU A 180 2.07 -1.58 17.97
C GLU A 180 2.24 -2.24 16.59
N CYS A 181 2.36 -1.45 15.51
CA CYS A 181 2.69 -1.99 14.19
C CYS A 181 4.00 -2.77 14.22
N LEU A 182 5.05 -2.21 14.84
CA LEU A 182 6.35 -2.86 14.94
C LEU A 182 6.30 -4.06 15.91
N ARG A 183 5.54 -3.97 17.02
CA ARG A 183 5.33 -5.10 17.93
C ARG A 183 4.71 -6.28 17.21
N LEU A 184 3.65 -6.05 16.43
CA LEU A 184 3.06 -7.11 15.61
C LEU A 184 4.08 -7.67 14.63
N LEU A 185 4.79 -6.81 13.90
CA LEU A 185 5.79 -7.24 12.91
C LEU A 185 6.84 -8.19 13.49
N VAL A 186 7.39 -7.88 14.67
CA VAL A 186 8.44 -8.72 15.28
C VAL A 186 7.93 -10.04 15.86
N THR A 187 6.60 -10.21 16.03
CA THR A 187 5.99 -11.49 16.42
C THR A 187 5.78 -12.41 15.23
N LEU A 188 5.77 -11.89 14.01
CA LEU A 188 5.60 -12.65 12.78
C LEU A 188 6.90 -13.36 12.40
N LYS A 189 6.80 -14.58 11.86
CA LYS A 189 7.95 -15.37 11.38
C LYS A 189 8.24 -15.03 9.92
N LEU A 190 8.64 -13.80 9.64
CA LEU A 190 8.96 -13.33 8.29
C LEU A 190 10.47 -13.38 8.02
N ASN A 191 10.84 -13.56 6.76
CA ASN A 191 12.22 -13.38 6.33
C ASN A 191 12.62 -11.89 6.37
N PRO A 192 13.94 -11.57 6.36
CA PRO A 192 14.41 -10.19 6.47
C PRO A 192 13.86 -9.24 5.41
N ALA A 193 13.74 -9.67 4.14
CA ALA A 193 13.23 -8.83 3.06
C ALA A 193 11.75 -8.45 3.28
N LYS A 194 10.91 -9.39 3.69
CA LYS A 194 9.51 -9.15 4.05
C LYS A 194 9.38 -8.23 5.27
N MET A 195 10.24 -8.42 6.28
CA MET A 195 10.28 -7.52 7.45
C MET A 195 10.66 -6.08 7.05
N GLN A 196 11.66 -5.93 6.19
CA GLN A 196 12.10 -4.63 5.69
C GLN A 196 11.01 -3.93 4.88
N LEU A 197 10.28 -4.65 4.03
CA LEU A 197 9.16 -4.08 3.28
C LEU A 197 8.09 -3.51 4.22
N ILE A 198 7.64 -4.28 5.21
CA ILE A 198 6.60 -3.84 6.15
C ILE A 198 7.12 -2.71 7.04
N SER A 199 8.31 -2.83 7.60
CA SER A 199 8.88 -1.80 8.46
C SER A 199 9.09 -0.48 7.70
N GLY A 200 9.58 -0.54 6.46
CA GLY A 200 9.72 0.64 5.60
C GLY A 200 8.37 1.28 5.25
N PHE A 201 7.33 0.47 5.02
CA PHE A 201 5.96 0.97 4.82
C PHE A 201 5.47 1.73 6.07
N ILE A 202 5.62 1.14 7.26
CA ILE A 202 5.24 1.76 8.54
C ILE A 202 5.98 3.08 8.74
N ASP A 203 7.29 3.10 8.54
CA ASP A 203 8.10 4.31 8.72
C ASP A 203 7.72 5.43 7.73
N THR A 204 7.42 5.06 6.49
CA THR A 204 6.99 6.01 5.47
C THR A 204 5.72 6.76 5.86
N TYR A 205 4.73 6.07 6.43
CA TYR A 205 3.43 6.65 6.75
C TYR A 205 3.30 7.17 8.18
N LEU A 206 4.14 6.70 9.12
CA LEU A 206 4.19 7.15 10.51
C LEU A 206 5.55 7.75 10.87
N ARG A 207 5.99 8.74 10.09
CA ARG A 207 7.12 9.58 10.49
C ARG A 207 6.74 10.40 11.71
N LEU A 208 7.51 10.25 12.78
CA LEU A 208 7.28 10.92 14.05
C LEU A 208 8.16 12.17 14.15
N ASN A 209 7.65 13.19 14.81
CA ASN A 209 8.45 14.33 15.22
C ASN A 209 9.19 14.02 16.54
N LYS A 210 10.11 14.91 16.99
CA LYS A 210 10.92 14.68 18.19
C LYS A 210 10.14 14.40 19.47
N ILE A 211 8.95 15.02 19.63
CA ILE A 211 8.10 14.80 20.80
C ILE A 211 7.42 13.45 20.71
N GLU A 212 6.90 13.12 19.52
CA GLU A 212 6.29 11.83 19.24
C GLU A 212 7.30 10.67 19.39
N GLU A 213 8.60 10.89 19.05
CA GLU A 213 9.67 9.90 19.24
C GLU A 213 9.92 9.57 20.69
N GLN A 214 9.84 10.56 21.59
CA GLN A 214 9.94 10.33 23.04
C GLN A 214 8.80 9.46 23.54
N THR A 215 7.56 9.75 23.11
CA THR A 215 6.39 8.96 23.45
C THR A 215 6.50 7.54 22.89
N PHE A 216 6.95 7.39 21.63
CA PHE A 216 7.21 6.11 21.01
C PHE A 216 8.23 5.27 21.80
N ALA A 217 9.34 5.88 22.25
CA ALA A 217 10.35 5.21 23.07
C ALA A 217 9.77 4.73 24.41
N ALA A 218 8.88 5.51 25.02
CA ALA A 218 8.18 5.12 26.25
C ALA A 218 7.25 3.93 26.00
N GLU A 219 6.45 3.93 24.92
CA GLU A 219 5.59 2.81 24.52
C GLU A 219 6.39 1.54 24.30
N VAL A 220 7.48 1.59 23.52
CA VAL A 220 8.35 0.43 23.26
C VAL A 220 9.01 -0.08 24.56
N SER A 221 9.29 0.82 25.50
CA SER A 221 9.87 0.45 26.80
C SER A 221 8.93 -0.38 27.68
N SER A 222 7.62 -0.31 27.43
CA SER A 222 6.60 -1.10 28.12
C SER A 222 6.45 -2.53 27.57
N PHE A 223 7.05 -2.84 26.41
CA PHE A 223 6.98 -4.16 25.81
C PHE A 223 7.80 -5.18 26.58
N ILE A 224 7.49 -6.47 26.40
CA ILE A 224 8.32 -7.54 26.92
C ILE A 224 9.74 -7.46 26.33
N PRO A 225 10.79 -7.85 27.08
CA PRO A 225 12.18 -7.64 26.65
C PRO A 225 12.51 -8.13 25.24
N LYS A 226 12.00 -9.29 24.86
CA LYS A 226 12.22 -9.90 23.54
C LYS A 226 11.60 -9.09 22.39
N GLU A 227 10.41 -8.52 22.57
CA GLU A 227 9.77 -7.66 21.55
C GLU A 227 10.48 -6.32 21.47
N LYS A 228 10.78 -5.72 22.61
CA LYS A 228 11.53 -4.47 22.71
C LYS A 228 12.88 -4.54 21.97
N GLU A 229 13.68 -5.59 22.23
CA GLU A 229 14.98 -5.76 21.58
C GLU A 229 14.83 -5.79 20.05
N LYS A 230 13.91 -6.60 19.52
CA LYS A 230 13.68 -6.71 18.09
C LYS A 230 13.15 -5.42 17.45
N VAL A 231 12.25 -4.71 18.12
CA VAL A 231 11.74 -3.41 17.65
C VAL A 231 12.89 -2.40 17.59
N MET A 232 13.74 -2.36 18.62
CA MET A 232 14.91 -1.47 18.64
C MET A 232 15.92 -1.80 17.56
N GLN A 233 16.14 -3.06 17.20
CA GLN A 233 16.99 -3.45 16.06
C GLN A 233 16.46 -2.86 14.74
N ILE A 234 15.13 -2.91 14.50
CA ILE A 234 14.53 -2.29 13.32
C ILE A 234 14.75 -0.77 13.32
N VAL A 235 14.51 -0.10 14.45
CA VAL A 235 14.68 1.36 14.56
C VAL A 235 16.14 1.75 14.33
N THR A 236 17.10 1.00 14.88
CA THR A 236 18.52 1.24 14.66
C THR A 236 18.90 1.10 13.19
N SER A 237 18.38 0.07 12.50
CA SER A 237 18.65 -0.11 11.07
C SER A 237 18.13 1.06 10.22
N TRP A 238 17.00 1.67 10.59
CA TRP A 238 16.51 2.88 9.90
C TRP A 238 17.44 4.09 10.11
N MET A 239 17.96 4.25 11.34
CA MET A 239 18.91 5.32 11.64
C MET A 239 20.19 5.17 10.81
N GLU A 240 20.73 3.95 10.72
CA GLU A 240 21.92 3.65 9.92
C GLU A 240 21.68 3.94 8.43
N GLN A 241 20.58 3.46 7.86
CA GLN A 241 20.22 3.76 6.48
C GLN A 241 20.00 5.25 6.23
N GLY A 242 19.39 5.95 7.18
CA GLY A 242 19.17 7.40 7.10
C GLY A 242 20.49 8.18 7.09
N ILE A 243 21.47 7.77 7.90
CA ILE A 243 22.81 8.36 7.94
C ILE A 243 23.55 8.09 6.62
N GLU A 244 23.55 6.86 6.12
CA GLU A 244 24.17 6.48 4.86
C GLU A 244 23.62 7.29 3.68
N GLN A 245 22.31 7.35 3.55
CA GLN A 245 21.64 8.18 2.53
C GLN A 245 21.95 9.68 2.69
N GLY A 246 22.07 10.15 3.93
CA GLY A 246 22.45 11.53 4.24
C GLY A 246 23.87 11.86 3.78
N ILE A 247 24.81 10.96 4.00
CA ILE A 247 26.22 11.09 3.56
C ILE A 247 26.28 11.06 2.03
N GLU A 248 25.65 10.09 1.38
CA GLU A 248 25.62 9.95 -0.08
C GLU A 248 25.10 11.23 -0.77
N ARG A 249 23.95 11.73 -0.32
CA ARG A 249 23.39 13.00 -0.84
C ARG A 249 24.25 14.21 -0.51
N GLY A 250 24.95 14.19 0.61
CA GLY A 250 25.93 15.24 0.98
C GLY A 250 27.10 15.27 0.02
N ILE A 251 27.64 14.11 -0.34
CA ILE A 251 28.71 13.95 -1.32
C ILE A 251 28.27 14.39 -2.70
N GLU A 252 27.09 13.91 -3.19
CA GLU A 252 26.53 14.30 -4.50
C GLU A 252 26.38 15.82 -4.64
N ARG A 253 25.76 16.47 -3.64
CA ARG A 253 25.62 17.92 -3.62
C ARG A 253 26.95 18.66 -3.55
N GLY A 254 27.91 18.13 -2.80
CA GLY A 254 29.26 18.68 -2.70
C GLY A 254 29.99 18.65 -4.04
N ILE A 255 29.87 17.55 -4.77
CA ILE A 255 30.42 17.38 -6.14
C ILE A 255 29.72 18.37 -7.11
N GLU A 256 28.40 18.40 -7.12
CA GLU A 256 27.60 19.28 -8.00
C GLU A 256 27.96 20.76 -7.79
N GLN A 257 27.99 21.22 -6.54
CA GLN A 257 28.40 22.58 -6.21
C GLN A 257 29.88 22.86 -6.51
N GLY A 258 30.74 21.84 -6.36
CA GLY A 258 32.16 21.95 -6.72
C GLY A 258 32.36 22.13 -8.21
N ILE A 259 31.63 21.38 -9.03
CA ILE A 259 31.64 21.50 -10.50
C ILE A 259 31.10 22.87 -10.94
N GLU A 260 29.94 23.29 -10.38
CA GLU A 260 29.31 24.59 -10.72
C GLU A 260 30.26 25.77 -10.43
N ARG A 261 30.87 25.82 -9.23
CA ARG A 261 31.86 26.83 -8.88
C ARG A 261 33.14 26.75 -9.71
N GLY A 262 33.53 25.54 -10.14
CA GLY A 262 34.69 25.33 -11.02
C GLY A 262 34.47 25.91 -12.40
N ILE A 263 33.25 25.70 -12.95
CA ILE A 263 32.84 26.24 -14.25
C ILE A 263 32.74 27.78 -14.18
N GLU A 264 32.10 28.35 -13.16
CA GLU A 264 31.99 29.79 -12.97
C GLU A 264 33.37 30.46 -12.96
N ARG A 265 34.32 29.94 -12.18
CA ARG A 265 35.69 30.50 -12.12
C ARG A 265 36.52 30.26 -13.39
N GLY A 266 36.19 29.26 -14.19
CA GLY A 266 36.79 28.99 -15.47
C GLY A 266 36.31 29.88 -16.62
N ILE A 267 35.12 30.46 -16.47
CA ILE A 267 34.55 31.44 -17.45
C ILE A 267 35.01 32.86 -17.20
N GLU A 268 35.43 33.19 -15.95
CA GLU A 268 35.92 34.50 -15.55
C GLU A 268 37.41 34.72 -15.88
N GLN A 269 38.14 33.73 -16.40
CA GLN A 269 39.52 33.85 -16.92
C GLN A 269 39.57 33.86 -18.45
#